data_d9558cd21bf8d602f6e99740111001fd
#
_entry.id   d9558cd21bf8d602f6e99740111001fd
#
_cell.length_a   1.000
_cell.length_b   1.000
_cell.length_c   1.000
_cell.angle_alpha   90.00
_cell.angle_beta   90.00
_cell.angle_gamma   90.00
#
_symmetry.space_group_name_H-M   'P 1'
#
loop_
_entity.id
_entity.type
_entity.pdbx_description
1 polymer ?
#
loop_
_entity_poly.entity_id
_entity_poly.type
_entity_poly.pdbx_seq_one_letter_code
_entity_poly.pdbx_strand_id
1 'polypeptide(L)'
;MKKINTILAAVGALLMLSVTGANSLEFKAGVSANGMAAYANAKETLKDANGRTTNEEAILATSFASAFVEVSSDEVMGLGIGISYAPEVVDLEKETRGIQNHLGETLTAGNTASGVNDTGNQIIDGKIQDLLSVYLTLPVGDTGAYLKAGWIQATLITAENLTTGSKYEDIDMTGTQVGGGYEGVLGDMAFWRAEGTYQRWEDLSASGSEAGATTGGKNKIEAEVGSVTGSLSIGMKF
;
A
#
# COMPACT_ATOMS: atom_id res chain seq x y z
N MET A 1 10.73 -11.53 -7.16
CA MET A 1 10.41 -12.78 -7.90
C MET A 1 9.35 -13.65 -7.21
N LYS A 2 9.28 -13.78 -5.88
CA LYS A 2 8.22 -14.54 -5.19
C LYS A 2 6.81 -13.95 -5.42
N LYS A 3 6.66 -12.63 -5.47
CA LYS A 3 5.38 -11.92 -5.62
C LYS A 3 4.75 -12.13 -7.00
N ILE A 4 5.53 -12.11 -8.08
CA ILE A 4 5.05 -12.38 -9.45
C ILE A 4 4.48 -13.81 -9.54
N ASN A 5 5.12 -14.77 -8.88
CA ASN A 5 4.64 -16.15 -8.86
C ASN A 5 3.31 -16.27 -8.10
N THR A 6 3.08 -15.48 -7.06
CA THR A 6 1.80 -15.46 -6.32
C THR A 6 0.68 -14.86 -7.17
N ILE A 7 0.95 -13.77 -7.90
CA ILE A 7 0.00 -13.16 -8.84
C ILE A 7 -0.34 -14.15 -9.96
N LEU A 8 0.67 -14.78 -10.58
CA LEU A 8 0.48 -15.78 -11.61
C LEU A 8 -0.29 -17.02 -11.11
N ALA A 9 -0.02 -17.45 -9.87
CA ALA A 9 -0.75 -18.55 -9.25
C ALA A 9 -2.22 -18.18 -8.97
N ALA A 10 -2.49 -16.95 -8.51
CA ALA A 10 -3.84 -16.48 -8.26
C ALA A 10 -4.64 -16.30 -9.57
N VAL A 11 -4.02 -15.73 -10.61
CA VAL A 11 -4.64 -15.64 -11.95
C VAL A 11 -4.85 -17.03 -12.53
N GLY A 12 -3.90 -17.96 -12.38
CA GLY A 12 -4.03 -19.35 -12.80
C GLY A 12 -5.16 -20.08 -12.06
N ALA A 13 -5.32 -19.86 -10.77
CA ALA A 13 -6.41 -20.43 -9.98
C ALA A 13 -7.78 -19.87 -10.41
N LEU A 14 -7.88 -18.59 -10.71
CA LEU A 14 -9.09 -17.99 -11.27
C LEU A 14 -9.46 -18.59 -12.63
N LEU A 15 -8.47 -18.78 -13.51
CA LEU A 15 -8.66 -19.41 -14.81
C LEU A 15 -9.04 -20.90 -14.71
N MET A 16 -8.52 -21.62 -13.70
CA MET A 16 -8.84 -23.03 -13.49
C MET A 16 -10.25 -23.25 -12.93
N LEU A 17 -10.78 -22.33 -12.13
CA LEU A 17 -12.18 -22.38 -11.65
C LEU A 17 -13.18 -22.21 -12.80
N SER A 18 -12.77 -21.61 -13.91
CA SER A 18 -13.61 -21.35 -15.07
C SER A 18 -13.89 -22.57 -15.94
N VAL A 19 -13.15 -23.67 -15.80
CA VAL A 19 -13.21 -24.82 -16.73
C VAL A 19 -14.29 -25.84 -16.37
N THR A 20 -14.86 -25.81 -15.15
CA THR A 20 -15.74 -26.88 -14.66
C THR A 20 -17.23 -26.61 -14.78
N GLY A 21 -17.66 -25.43 -15.27
CA GLY A 21 -19.08 -25.10 -15.40
C GLY A 21 -19.34 -24.03 -16.46
N ALA A 22 -19.09 -24.34 -17.72
CA ALA A 22 -18.93 -23.37 -18.82
C ALA A 22 -20.16 -22.54 -19.25
N ASN A 23 -21.31 -22.65 -18.59
CA ASN A 23 -22.54 -22.02 -19.08
C ASN A 23 -23.08 -20.82 -18.27
N SER A 24 -22.41 -20.42 -17.18
CA SER A 24 -22.88 -19.34 -16.30
C SER A 24 -21.77 -18.41 -15.78
N LEU A 25 -20.57 -18.52 -16.32
CA LEU A 25 -19.43 -17.69 -15.88
C LEU A 25 -19.25 -16.48 -16.82
N GLU A 26 -19.25 -15.29 -16.25
CA GLU A 26 -18.88 -14.06 -16.94
C GLU A 26 -17.45 -13.66 -16.55
N PHE A 27 -16.61 -13.45 -17.53
CA PHE A 27 -15.26 -12.93 -17.35
C PHE A 27 -15.23 -11.44 -17.60
N LYS A 28 -14.56 -10.70 -16.74
CA LYS A 28 -14.34 -9.27 -16.88
C LYS A 28 -12.86 -8.95 -16.78
N ALA A 29 -12.39 -8.06 -17.63
CA ALA A 29 -11.06 -7.48 -17.54
C ALA A 29 -11.12 -5.98 -17.83
N GLY A 30 -10.30 -5.20 -17.13
CA GLY A 30 -10.33 -3.76 -17.31
C GLY A 30 -9.16 -3.05 -16.68
N VAL A 31 -9.19 -1.73 -16.83
CA VAL A 31 -8.22 -0.80 -16.25
C VAL A 31 -8.96 0.27 -15.44
N SER A 32 -8.31 0.78 -14.41
CA SER A 32 -8.87 1.77 -13.51
C SER A 32 -7.93 2.95 -13.32
N ALA A 33 -8.51 4.13 -13.25
CA ALA A 33 -7.89 5.31 -12.69
C ALA A 33 -8.37 5.46 -11.25
N ASN A 34 -7.43 5.57 -10.30
CA ASN A 34 -7.70 5.58 -8.88
C ASN A 34 -7.23 6.90 -8.27
N GLY A 35 -8.02 7.46 -7.37
CA GLY A 35 -7.63 8.54 -6.47
C GLY A 35 -7.70 8.04 -5.03
N MET A 36 -6.62 8.17 -4.28
CA MET A 36 -6.52 7.68 -2.90
C MET A 36 -6.17 8.82 -1.95
N ALA A 37 -6.83 8.85 -0.81
CA ALA A 37 -6.43 9.61 0.34
C ALA A 37 -6.07 8.63 1.47
N ALA A 38 -4.84 8.68 1.94
CA ALA A 38 -4.33 7.85 3.03
C ALA A 38 -4.02 8.72 4.25
N TYR A 39 -4.21 8.17 5.43
CA TYR A 39 -3.76 8.75 6.69
C TYR A 39 -2.87 7.76 7.43
N ALA A 40 -1.88 8.28 8.12
CA ALA A 40 -0.97 7.49 8.94
C ALA A 40 -0.75 8.20 10.29
N ASN A 41 -0.84 7.42 11.37
CA ASN A 41 -0.42 7.84 12.70
C ASN A 41 0.84 7.06 13.05
N ALA A 42 1.99 7.73 13.01
CA ALA A 42 3.28 7.12 13.24
C ALA A 42 3.82 7.51 14.61
N LYS A 43 4.45 6.53 15.27
CA LYS A 43 5.15 6.69 16.54
C LYS A 43 6.58 6.21 16.38
N GLU A 44 7.53 7.13 16.47
CA GLU A 44 8.94 6.79 16.54
C GLU A 44 9.39 6.73 18.00
N THR A 45 10.07 5.64 18.37
CA THR A 45 10.72 5.48 19.67
C THR A 45 12.23 5.43 19.46
N LEU A 46 12.92 6.45 19.93
CA LEU A 46 14.37 6.54 19.88
C LEU A 46 14.97 5.67 21.02
N LYS A 47 15.95 4.88 20.68
CA LYS A 47 16.72 4.09 21.66
C LYS A 47 17.94 4.89 22.17
N ASP A 48 17.66 6.12 22.57
CA ASP A 48 18.60 6.91 23.36
C ASP A 48 18.48 6.58 24.87
N ALA A 49 19.34 7.16 25.68
CA ALA A 49 19.33 6.93 27.14
C ALA A 49 18.00 7.38 27.80
N ASN A 50 17.21 8.20 27.13
CA ASN A 50 15.97 8.80 27.63
C ASN A 50 14.72 8.16 27.01
N GLY A 51 14.83 7.31 25.98
CA GLY A 51 13.71 6.62 25.34
C GLY A 51 12.67 7.59 24.76
N ARG A 52 13.12 8.68 24.13
CA ARG A 52 12.22 9.71 23.59
C ARG A 52 11.29 9.13 22.55
N THR A 53 10.04 9.59 22.58
CA THR A 53 9.01 9.19 21.64
C THR A 53 8.50 10.43 20.92
N THR A 54 8.36 10.32 19.60
CA THR A 54 7.75 11.35 18.75
C THR A 54 6.53 10.72 18.06
N ASN A 55 5.41 11.44 18.06
CA ASN A 55 4.22 11.05 17.33
C ASN A 55 4.06 12.00 16.14
N GLU A 56 3.80 11.45 14.97
CA GLU A 56 3.55 12.22 13.76
C GLU A 56 2.29 11.72 13.08
N GLU A 57 1.48 12.65 12.60
CA GLU A 57 0.30 12.37 11.78
C GLU A 57 0.57 12.86 10.36
N ALA A 58 0.27 12.04 9.38
CA ALA A 58 0.43 12.37 7.98
C ALA A 58 -0.85 12.07 7.19
N ILE A 59 -1.18 12.95 6.26
CA ILE A 59 -2.23 12.74 5.27
C ILE A 59 -1.59 12.85 3.90
N LEU A 60 -1.85 11.86 3.05
CA LEU A 60 -1.34 11.78 1.70
C LEU A 60 -2.50 11.64 0.72
N ALA A 61 -2.47 12.40 -0.37
CA ALA A 61 -3.38 12.22 -1.50
C ALA A 61 -2.56 11.86 -2.76
N THR A 62 -2.99 10.83 -3.48
CA THR A 62 -2.30 10.36 -4.69
C THR A 62 -3.29 9.84 -5.72
N SER A 63 -2.80 9.66 -6.96
CA SER A 63 -3.54 9.00 -8.03
C SER A 63 -2.66 7.99 -8.73
N PHE A 64 -3.25 6.86 -9.13
CA PHE A 64 -2.52 5.76 -9.79
C PHE A 64 -3.44 4.97 -10.72
N ALA A 65 -2.84 4.20 -11.62
CA ALA A 65 -3.54 3.28 -12.49
C ALA A 65 -3.45 1.84 -11.98
N SER A 66 -4.50 1.06 -12.22
CA SER A 66 -4.49 -0.37 -11.97
C SER A 66 -5.16 -1.15 -13.10
N ALA A 67 -4.86 -2.44 -13.19
CA ALA A 67 -5.57 -3.37 -14.05
C ALA A 67 -6.26 -4.43 -13.19
N PHE A 68 -7.38 -4.98 -13.66
CA PHE A 68 -8.09 -6.03 -12.94
C PHE A 68 -8.62 -7.11 -13.86
N VAL A 69 -8.84 -8.28 -13.29
CA VAL A 69 -9.61 -9.37 -13.86
C VAL A 69 -10.59 -9.88 -12.81
N GLU A 70 -11.78 -10.28 -13.26
CA GLU A 70 -12.86 -10.76 -12.39
C GLU A 70 -13.62 -11.87 -13.09
N VAL A 71 -14.08 -12.82 -12.32
CA VAL A 71 -14.99 -13.89 -12.76
C VAL A 71 -16.21 -13.84 -11.88
N SER A 72 -17.39 -13.80 -12.45
CA SER A 72 -18.66 -13.87 -11.73
C SER A 72 -19.55 -15.01 -12.23
N SER A 73 -20.47 -15.45 -11.39
CA SER A 73 -21.39 -16.51 -11.72
C SER A 73 -22.81 -16.17 -11.29
N ASP A 74 -23.76 -16.23 -12.23
CA ASP A 74 -25.16 -16.03 -11.97
C ASP A 74 -25.78 -17.15 -11.09
N GLU A 75 -25.20 -18.35 -11.14
CA GLU A 75 -25.64 -19.48 -10.29
C GLU A 75 -25.42 -19.20 -8.79
N VAL A 76 -24.49 -18.30 -8.44
CA VAL A 76 -24.16 -17.91 -7.07
C VAL A 76 -24.56 -16.46 -6.84
N MET A 77 -25.76 -16.06 -7.23
CA MET A 77 -26.31 -14.71 -7.07
C MET A 77 -25.43 -13.60 -7.69
N GLY A 78 -24.69 -13.90 -8.78
CA GLY A 78 -23.80 -12.94 -9.39
C GLY A 78 -22.51 -12.68 -8.61
N LEU A 79 -22.17 -13.51 -7.61
CA LEU A 79 -20.94 -13.36 -6.84
C LEU A 79 -19.74 -13.36 -7.78
N GLY A 80 -18.91 -12.34 -7.68
CA GLY A 80 -17.66 -12.21 -8.41
C GLY A 80 -16.44 -12.38 -7.51
N ILE A 81 -15.38 -12.94 -8.08
CA ILE A 81 -14.05 -13.00 -7.49
C ILE A 81 -13.10 -12.29 -8.43
N GLY A 82 -12.34 -11.33 -7.92
CA GLY A 82 -11.44 -10.54 -8.74
C GLY A 82 -10.06 -10.35 -8.13
N ILE A 83 -9.14 -9.99 -8.99
CA ILE A 83 -7.79 -9.57 -8.65
C ILE A 83 -7.52 -8.24 -9.35
N SER A 84 -6.98 -7.26 -8.63
CA SER A 84 -6.48 -6.04 -9.22
C SER A 84 -5.03 -5.79 -8.81
N TYR A 85 -4.26 -5.15 -9.71
CA TYR A 85 -2.86 -4.87 -9.50
C TYR A 85 -2.50 -3.47 -9.99
N ALA A 86 -1.83 -2.71 -9.12
CA ALA A 86 -1.21 -1.43 -9.46
C ALA A 86 0.30 -1.53 -9.19
N PRO A 87 1.15 -1.39 -10.21
CA PRO A 87 2.59 -1.53 -10.06
C PRO A 87 3.19 -0.40 -9.20
N GLU A 88 2.62 0.78 -9.29
CA GLU A 88 3.04 1.97 -8.56
C GLU A 88 1.82 2.71 -8.05
N VAL A 89 1.80 3.04 -6.76
CA VAL A 89 0.67 3.71 -6.09
C VAL A 89 1.04 5.14 -5.76
N VAL A 90 2.22 5.35 -5.16
CA VAL A 90 2.69 6.68 -4.79
C VAL A 90 4.21 6.72 -4.79
N ASP A 91 4.74 7.83 -5.32
CA ASP A 91 6.11 8.29 -5.14
C ASP A 91 6.03 9.45 -4.14
N LEU A 92 6.48 9.23 -2.91
CA LEU A 92 6.48 10.27 -1.89
C LEU A 92 7.54 11.30 -2.27
N GLU A 93 7.20 12.58 -2.21
CA GLU A 93 8.15 13.64 -2.52
C GLU A 93 9.39 13.53 -1.63
N LYS A 94 10.55 13.68 -2.25
CA LYS A 94 11.83 13.69 -1.54
C LYS A 94 11.86 14.82 -0.52
N GLU A 95 11.88 14.46 0.74
CA GLU A 95 12.12 15.45 1.79
C GLU A 95 13.62 15.53 2.06
N THR A 96 14.18 16.70 1.80
CA THR A 96 15.58 16.99 2.13
C THR A 96 15.61 17.66 3.49
N ARG A 97 16.02 16.92 4.51
CA ARG A 97 16.26 17.48 5.84
C ARG A 97 17.75 17.84 5.96
N GLY A 98 18.02 19.08 6.36
CA GLY A 98 19.38 19.41 6.84
C GLY A 98 19.71 18.51 8.03
N ILE A 99 20.99 18.15 8.20
CA ILE A 99 21.42 17.40 9.38
C ILE A 99 20.98 18.19 10.60
N GLN A 100 19.91 17.74 11.24
CA GLN A 100 19.63 18.15 12.58
C GLN A 100 20.68 17.47 13.44
N ASN A 101 21.67 18.24 13.89
CA ASN A 101 22.47 17.84 15.01
C ASN A 101 21.50 17.46 16.12
N HIS A 102 21.22 16.17 16.30
CA HIS A 102 20.45 15.65 17.42
C HIS A 102 21.14 15.90 18.77
N LEU A 103 22.19 16.64 18.74
CA LEU A 103 22.88 17.19 19.87
C LEU A 103 22.38 18.62 20.10
N GLY A 104 21.14 18.76 20.49
CA GLY A 104 20.72 19.86 21.36
C GLY A 104 21.47 19.82 22.71
N GLU A 105 22.41 18.92 22.86
CA GLU A 105 23.40 18.88 23.93
C GLU A 105 24.67 19.49 23.36
N THR A 106 25.03 20.65 23.89
CA THR A 106 26.37 21.20 23.80
C THR A 106 27.36 20.07 23.98
N LEU A 107 28.08 19.66 22.92
CA LEU A 107 29.21 18.75 23.06
C LEU A 107 30.18 19.43 24.01
N THR A 108 30.19 18.98 25.26
CA THR A 108 31.20 19.42 26.20
C THR A 108 32.54 19.06 25.61
N ALA A 109 33.41 20.06 25.45
CA ALA A 109 34.74 19.91 24.89
C ALA A 109 35.46 18.73 25.57
N GLY A 110 35.66 17.64 24.83
CA GLY A 110 36.27 16.41 25.34
C GLY A 110 35.79 15.16 24.62
N ASN A 111 34.62 15.16 23.99
CA ASN A 111 34.17 14.07 23.18
C ASN A 111 34.32 14.43 21.72
N THR A 112 35.56 14.43 21.27
CA THR A 112 35.92 14.41 19.87
C THR A 112 35.52 13.04 19.36
N ALA A 113 34.22 12.85 19.06
CA ALA A 113 33.82 11.89 18.06
C ALA A 113 34.49 12.33 16.78
N SER A 114 35.59 11.64 16.52
CA SER A 114 36.51 11.88 15.43
C SER A 114 35.73 12.03 14.13
N GLY A 115 35.68 13.23 13.56
CA GLY A 115 35.69 13.37 12.11
C GLY A 115 34.35 13.21 11.40
N VAL A 116 33.21 13.50 11.97
CA VAL A 116 32.00 13.62 11.17
C VAL A 116 31.59 15.08 11.05
N ASN A 117 32.33 15.81 10.21
CA ASN A 117 31.77 16.99 9.55
C ASN A 117 30.79 16.47 8.49
N ASP A 118 29.65 15.96 8.92
CA ASP A 118 28.63 15.54 8.01
C ASP A 118 27.85 16.78 7.58
N THR A 119 28.27 17.35 6.47
CA THR A 119 27.61 18.46 5.76
C THR A 119 26.62 17.94 4.72
N GLY A 120 26.24 16.67 4.77
CA GLY A 120 25.32 16.04 3.84
C GLY A 120 23.86 16.36 4.17
N ASN A 121 23.03 16.46 3.16
CA ASN A 121 21.59 16.48 3.33
C ASN A 121 21.08 15.04 3.53
N GLN A 122 20.22 14.82 4.52
CA GLN A 122 19.46 13.59 4.64
C GLN A 122 18.32 13.64 3.64
N ILE A 123 18.26 12.68 2.75
CA ILE A 123 17.16 12.53 1.79
C ILE A 123 16.32 11.35 2.24
N ILE A 124 15.06 11.62 2.54
CA ILE A 124 14.05 10.59 2.81
C ILE A 124 13.17 10.52 1.57
N ASP A 125 13.15 9.36 0.95
CA ASP A 125 12.35 9.05 -0.22
C ASP A 125 11.55 7.78 0.09
N GLY A 126 10.28 7.75 -0.22
CA GLY A 126 9.42 6.60 0.04
C GLY A 126 8.54 6.32 -1.16
N LYS A 127 8.30 5.04 -1.44
CA LYS A 127 7.40 4.60 -2.52
C LYS A 127 6.48 3.51 -2.02
N ILE A 128 5.20 3.58 -2.41
CA ILE A 128 4.29 2.45 -2.27
C ILE A 128 4.10 1.86 -3.65
N GLN A 129 4.43 0.59 -3.79
CA GLN A 129 4.34 -0.14 -5.05
C GLN A 129 3.78 -1.54 -4.85
N ASP A 130 3.50 -2.22 -5.97
CA ASP A 130 3.01 -3.60 -6.01
C ASP A 130 1.70 -3.79 -5.23
N LEU A 131 0.77 -2.83 -5.32
CA LEU A 131 -0.54 -2.96 -4.69
C LEU A 131 -1.33 -4.07 -5.39
N LEU A 132 -1.46 -5.20 -4.72
CA LEU A 132 -2.28 -6.33 -5.10
C LEU A 132 -3.56 -6.33 -4.26
N SER A 133 -4.71 -6.52 -4.90
CA SER A 133 -5.98 -6.72 -4.24
C SER A 133 -6.62 -8.01 -4.73
N VAL A 134 -7.05 -8.87 -3.82
CA VAL A 134 -7.91 -10.02 -4.09
C VAL A 134 -9.25 -9.74 -3.42
N TYR A 135 -10.34 -9.78 -4.19
CA TYR A 135 -11.62 -9.30 -3.71
C TYR A 135 -12.79 -10.14 -4.18
N LEU A 136 -13.89 -10.00 -3.45
CA LEU A 136 -15.21 -10.47 -3.81
C LEU A 136 -16.11 -9.28 -4.14
N THR A 137 -17.00 -9.46 -5.12
CA THR A 137 -18.08 -8.53 -5.44
C THR A 137 -19.43 -9.24 -5.27
N LEU A 138 -20.40 -8.56 -4.69
CA LEU A 138 -21.76 -9.05 -4.51
C LEU A 138 -22.74 -8.03 -5.09
N PRO A 139 -23.45 -8.34 -6.19
CA PRO A 139 -24.46 -7.47 -6.76
C PRO A 139 -25.60 -7.17 -5.75
N VAL A 140 -26.16 -5.97 -5.85
CA VAL A 140 -27.30 -5.54 -5.07
C VAL A 140 -28.53 -5.44 -5.98
N GLY A 141 -29.26 -6.54 -6.13
CA GLY A 141 -30.34 -6.65 -7.09
C GLY A 141 -29.87 -6.43 -8.53
N ASP A 142 -30.79 -6.00 -9.39
CA ASP A 142 -30.53 -5.77 -10.83
C ASP A 142 -30.19 -4.30 -11.14
N THR A 143 -29.68 -3.57 -10.17
CA THR A 143 -29.45 -2.12 -10.28
C THR A 143 -28.11 -1.74 -10.90
N GLY A 144 -27.18 -2.67 -11.01
CA GLY A 144 -25.77 -2.42 -11.34
C GLY A 144 -24.93 -2.03 -10.11
N ALA A 145 -25.55 -1.79 -8.95
CA ALA A 145 -24.82 -1.57 -7.70
C ALA A 145 -24.25 -2.89 -7.16
N TYR A 146 -23.12 -2.82 -6.47
CA TYR A 146 -22.50 -3.98 -5.83
C TYR A 146 -21.73 -3.58 -4.57
N LEU A 147 -21.55 -4.55 -3.69
CA LEU A 147 -20.66 -4.48 -2.54
C LEU A 147 -19.33 -5.16 -2.89
N LYS A 148 -18.24 -4.68 -2.28
CA LYS A 148 -16.91 -5.23 -2.45
C LYS A 148 -16.24 -5.43 -1.11
N ALA A 149 -15.57 -6.57 -0.94
CA ALA A 149 -14.73 -6.83 0.21
C ALA A 149 -13.51 -7.64 -0.23
N GLY A 150 -12.36 -7.44 0.40
CA GLY A 150 -11.16 -8.15 -0.02
C GLY A 150 -9.95 -7.94 0.87
N TRP A 151 -8.89 -8.59 0.47
CA TRP A 151 -7.57 -8.49 1.04
C TRP A 151 -6.65 -7.70 0.11
N ILE A 152 -5.75 -6.90 0.70
CA ILE A 152 -4.80 -6.07 -0.02
C ILE A 152 -3.38 -6.33 0.48
N GLN A 153 -2.41 -6.18 -0.42
CA GLN A 153 -0.99 -6.20 -0.11
C GLN A 153 -0.27 -5.15 -0.93
N ALA A 154 0.70 -4.47 -0.34
CA ALA A 154 1.60 -3.54 -1.02
C ALA A 154 3.00 -3.62 -0.41
N THR A 155 4.00 -3.00 -1.06
CA THR A 155 5.33 -2.83 -0.50
C THR A 155 5.61 -1.35 -0.32
N LEU A 156 5.96 -0.96 0.91
CA LEU A 156 6.53 0.34 1.21
C LEU A 156 8.05 0.23 1.06
N ILE A 157 8.59 0.88 0.05
CA ILE A 157 10.03 1.01 -0.15
C ILE A 157 10.49 2.26 0.57
N THR A 158 11.51 2.11 1.40
CA THR A 158 12.17 3.21 2.09
C THR A 158 13.53 3.43 1.44
N ALA A 159 13.63 4.45 0.61
CA ALA A 159 14.90 4.86 0.00
C ALA A 159 15.49 6.02 0.81
N GLU A 160 16.33 5.69 1.77
CA GLU A 160 17.01 6.67 2.61
C GLU A 160 18.45 6.83 2.18
N ASN A 161 18.86 8.05 1.86
CA ASN A 161 20.28 8.40 1.72
C ASN A 161 20.69 9.18 2.97
N LEU A 162 20.93 8.43 4.03
CA LEU A 162 21.41 8.96 5.29
C LEU A 162 22.93 8.79 5.33
N THR A 163 23.66 9.88 5.44
CA THR A 163 25.11 9.84 5.64
C THR A 163 25.45 9.29 7.02
N THR A 164 24.60 9.55 8.01
CA THR A 164 24.62 8.96 9.35
C THR A 164 23.19 8.72 9.81
N GLY A 165 22.91 7.58 10.41
CA GLY A 165 21.58 7.23 10.95
C GLY A 165 21.14 5.82 10.62
N SER A 166 20.02 5.43 11.22
CA SER A 166 19.43 4.12 10.99
C SER A 166 18.73 4.08 9.64
N LYS A 167 18.99 3.04 8.87
CA LYS A 167 18.22 2.70 7.68
C LYS A 167 17.11 1.75 8.06
N TYR A 168 15.98 1.88 7.40
CA TYR A 168 14.84 0.97 7.54
C TYR A 168 14.75 0.08 6.29
N GLU A 169 14.39 -1.18 6.50
CA GLU A 169 14.17 -2.11 5.40
C GLU A 169 12.80 -1.88 4.76
N ASP A 170 12.64 -2.32 3.52
CA ASP A 170 11.33 -2.33 2.86
C ASP A 170 10.30 -3.11 3.67
N ILE A 171 9.07 -2.59 3.75
CA ILE A 171 8.01 -3.15 4.56
C ILE A 171 6.94 -3.75 3.65
N ASP A 172 6.67 -5.04 3.82
CA ASP A 172 5.49 -5.66 3.22
C ASP A 172 4.25 -5.32 4.06
N MET A 173 3.33 -4.58 3.46
CA MET A 173 2.07 -4.15 4.06
C MET A 173 0.95 -5.10 3.65
N THR A 174 0.15 -5.54 4.59
CA THR A 174 -1.07 -6.30 4.34
C THR A 174 -2.27 -5.60 4.97
N GLY A 175 -3.46 -5.89 4.47
CA GLY A 175 -4.66 -5.24 4.98
C GLY A 175 -5.94 -5.80 4.37
N THR A 176 -7.05 -5.17 4.71
CA THR A 176 -8.38 -5.49 4.21
C THR A 176 -9.01 -4.27 3.57
N GLN A 177 -9.93 -4.51 2.64
CA GLN A 177 -10.74 -3.48 2.04
C GLN A 177 -12.21 -3.84 2.06
N VAL A 178 -13.06 -2.82 2.19
CA VAL A 178 -14.50 -2.90 2.03
C VAL A 178 -14.98 -1.70 1.25
N GLY A 179 -16.03 -1.87 0.46
CA GLY A 179 -16.57 -0.78 -0.32
C GLY A 179 -17.74 -1.22 -1.18
N GLY A 180 -17.97 -0.48 -2.23
CA GLY A 180 -18.98 -0.79 -3.22
C GLY A 180 -18.88 0.13 -4.40
N GLY A 181 -19.67 -0.15 -5.39
CA GLY A 181 -19.65 0.60 -6.63
C GLY A 181 -20.91 0.41 -7.45
N TYR A 182 -20.84 0.98 -8.60
CA TYR A 182 -21.85 0.87 -9.64
C TYR A 182 -21.18 0.50 -10.96
N GLU A 183 -21.73 -0.51 -11.62
CA GLU A 183 -21.33 -0.95 -12.96
C GLU A 183 -22.42 -0.59 -13.96
N GLY A 184 -22.04 0.06 -15.05
CA GLY A 184 -22.93 0.40 -16.16
C GLY A 184 -22.42 -0.17 -17.47
N VAL A 185 -23.30 -0.48 -18.39
CA VAL A 185 -22.99 -1.09 -19.68
C VAL A 185 -22.62 0.00 -20.71
N LEU A 186 -21.59 -0.28 -21.53
CA LEU A 186 -21.16 0.50 -22.67
C LEU A 186 -21.24 -0.35 -23.95
N GLY A 187 -22.47 -0.54 -24.46
CA GLY A 187 -22.69 -1.47 -25.60
C GLY A 187 -22.71 -2.95 -25.17
N ASP A 188 -22.41 -3.87 -26.07
CA ASP A 188 -22.66 -5.31 -25.84
C ASP A 188 -21.61 -5.99 -24.95
N MET A 189 -20.36 -5.59 -25.03
CA MET A 189 -19.26 -6.23 -24.33
C MET A 189 -18.46 -5.29 -23.42
N ALA A 190 -18.64 -3.98 -23.52
CA ALA A 190 -17.90 -3.03 -22.70
C ALA A 190 -18.72 -2.57 -21.49
N PHE A 191 -18.04 -2.22 -20.41
CA PHE A 191 -18.65 -1.67 -19.21
C PHE A 191 -17.78 -0.56 -18.59
N TRP A 192 -18.40 0.22 -17.73
CA TRP A 192 -17.72 1.17 -16.85
C TRP A 192 -18.08 0.87 -15.40
N ARG A 193 -17.19 1.24 -14.47
CA ARG A 193 -17.42 1.16 -13.03
C ARG A 193 -17.02 2.47 -12.35
N ALA A 194 -17.80 2.86 -11.36
CA ALA A 194 -17.40 3.84 -10.36
C ALA A 194 -17.44 3.16 -9.00
N GLU A 195 -16.36 3.23 -8.25
CA GLU A 195 -16.16 2.46 -7.01
C GLU A 195 -15.58 3.34 -5.91
N GLY A 196 -15.98 3.10 -4.67
CA GLY A 196 -15.38 3.66 -3.48
C GLY A 196 -15.02 2.56 -2.50
N THR A 197 -13.79 2.54 -2.01
CA THR A 197 -13.30 1.54 -1.04
C THR A 197 -12.63 2.21 0.14
N TYR A 198 -12.87 1.68 1.33
CA TYR A 198 -12.11 1.94 2.53
C TYR A 198 -11.13 0.80 2.76
N GLN A 199 -9.88 1.12 3.07
CA GLN A 199 -8.79 0.17 3.26
C GLN A 199 -8.22 0.37 4.65
N ARG A 200 -8.06 -0.72 5.37
CA ARG A 200 -7.39 -0.77 6.66
C ARG A 200 -6.19 -1.68 6.54
N TRP A 201 -5.03 -1.11 6.78
CA TRP A 201 -3.77 -1.83 6.79
C TRP A 201 -3.50 -2.40 8.18
N GLU A 202 -2.75 -3.49 8.26
CA GLU A 202 -2.22 -4.00 9.51
C GLU A 202 -1.17 -3.03 10.06
N ASP A 203 -1.00 -3.01 11.37
CA ASP A 203 -0.04 -2.13 12.02
C ASP A 203 1.37 -2.38 11.50
N LEU A 204 2.01 -1.32 11.06
CA LEU A 204 3.37 -1.36 10.53
C LEU A 204 4.36 -1.24 11.69
N SER A 205 5.43 -2.00 11.62
CA SER A 205 6.52 -1.91 12.58
C SER A 205 7.86 -2.09 11.88
N ALA A 206 8.73 -1.10 12.00
CA ALA A 206 10.09 -1.16 11.47
C ALA A 206 11.12 -0.87 12.57
N SER A 207 12.24 -1.55 12.50
CA SER A 207 13.40 -1.31 13.37
C SER A 207 14.57 -0.81 12.55
N GLY A 208 15.21 0.25 13.03
CA GLY A 208 16.40 0.80 12.38
C GLY A 208 17.57 -0.18 12.31
N SER A 209 18.44 0.00 11.33
CA SER A 209 19.61 -0.88 11.12
C SER A 209 20.67 -0.76 12.19
N GLU A 210 20.81 0.43 12.79
CA GLU A 210 21.87 0.71 13.74
C GLU A 210 21.43 0.65 15.20
N ALA A 211 22.28 0.06 16.03
CA ALA A 211 22.09 0.08 17.48
C ALA A 211 22.69 1.38 18.05
N GLY A 212 21.98 2.01 18.97
CA GLY A 212 22.52 3.19 19.67
C GLY A 212 23.78 2.84 20.46
N ALA A 213 24.81 3.67 20.33
CA ALA A 213 26.14 3.44 20.89
C ALA A 213 26.17 3.21 22.42
N THR A 214 25.18 3.75 23.13
CA THR A 214 25.11 3.71 24.60
C THR A 214 24.16 2.66 25.15
N THR A 215 23.12 2.28 24.42
CA THR A 215 22.04 1.40 24.91
C THR A 215 21.96 0.07 24.20
N GLY A 216 22.64 -0.10 23.06
CA GLY A 216 22.55 -1.30 22.22
C GLY A 216 21.16 -1.51 21.58
N GLY A 217 20.21 -0.62 21.81
CA GLY A 217 18.86 -0.69 21.25
C GLY A 217 18.79 -0.03 19.89
N LYS A 218 17.81 -0.45 19.07
CA LYS A 218 17.51 0.14 17.76
C LYS A 218 16.30 1.08 17.85
N ASN A 219 16.28 2.10 17.00
CA ASN A 219 15.08 2.92 16.82
C ASN A 219 13.94 2.05 16.29
N LYS A 220 12.73 2.33 16.73
CA LYS A 220 11.52 1.62 16.29
C LYS A 220 10.49 2.63 15.80
N ILE A 221 9.91 2.35 14.65
CA ILE A 221 8.75 3.07 14.11
C ILE A 221 7.58 2.11 14.14
N GLU A 222 6.46 2.58 14.65
CA GLU A 222 5.16 1.91 14.61
C GLU A 222 4.18 2.86 13.94
N ALA A 223 3.34 2.36 13.01
CA ALA A 223 2.37 3.19 12.33
C ALA A 223 1.06 2.44 12.09
N GLU A 224 -0.05 3.16 12.35
CA GLU A 224 -1.40 2.76 11.94
C GLU A 224 -1.74 3.49 10.64
N VAL A 225 -2.15 2.75 9.60
CA VAL A 225 -2.44 3.29 8.27
C VAL A 225 -3.83 2.90 7.84
N GLY A 226 -4.56 3.88 7.31
CA GLY A 226 -5.84 3.66 6.64
C GLY A 226 -5.96 4.52 5.40
N SER A 227 -6.81 4.11 4.45
CA SER A 227 -7.01 4.89 3.23
C SER A 227 -8.44 4.75 2.68
N VAL A 228 -8.82 5.74 1.88
CA VAL A 228 -10.04 5.74 1.09
C VAL A 228 -9.63 5.89 -0.37
N THR A 229 -10.16 5.03 -1.24
CA THR A 229 -9.87 5.06 -2.67
C THR A 229 -11.16 5.20 -3.45
N GLY A 230 -11.21 6.18 -4.37
CA GLY A 230 -12.23 6.30 -5.42
C GLY A 230 -11.65 5.81 -6.74
N SER A 231 -12.40 5.03 -7.50
CA SER A 231 -11.94 4.45 -8.77
C SER A 231 -12.95 4.65 -9.89
N LEU A 232 -12.45 4.97 -11.07
CA LEU A 232 -13.20 4.92 -12.32
C LEU A 232 -12.54 3.91 -13.25
N SER A 233 -13.32 2.97 -13.75
CA SER A 233 -12.82 1.86 -14.55
C SER A 233 -13.56 1.74 -15.87
N ILE A 234 -12.87 1.23 -16.87
CA ILE A 234 -13.45 0.74 -18.12
C ILE A 234 -12.95 -0.69 -18.37
N GLY A 235 -13.80 -1.53 -18.92
CA GLY A 235 -13.45 -2.92 -19.17
C GLY A 235 -14.30 -3.58 -20.21
N MET A 236 -14.00 -4.84 -20.43
CA MET A 236 -14.74 -5.75 -21.31
C MET A 236 -15.18 -6.98 -20.54
N LYS A 237 -16.33 -7.52 -20.95
CA LYS A 237 -16.88 -8.78 -20.45
C LYS A 237 -17.00 -9.79 -21.59
N PHE A 238 -16.80 -11.05 -21.27
CA PHE A 238 -16.76 -12.17 -22.22
C PHE A 238 -17.59 -13.33 -21.73
#